data_f39c0e1f39100c417c2f5bc8424b3a0c
#
_entry.id   f39c0e1f39100c417c2f5bc8424b3a0c
#
_cell.length_a   1.000
_cell.length_b   1.000
_cell.length_c   1.000
_cell.angle_alpha   90.00
_cell.angle_beta   90.00
_cell.angle_gamma   90.00
#
_symmetry.space_group_name_H-M   'P 1'
#
loop_
_entity.id
_entity.type
_entity.pdbx_description
1 polymer ?
#
loop_
_entity_poly.entity_id
_entity_poly.type
_entity_poly.pdbx_seq_one_letter_code
_entity_poly.pdbx_strand_id
1 'polypeptide(L)'
;AEKITLCEVGLRDGLQNEKALLSVEDKLSLARAAIASGFPVMELGSFVSPKAVPQMADTDELYRRLGDVPGVELRALIANKRGVERAAACGCRKVKLNVSASRGHNLANLNKTPEESVAGFADCVKAARDAGIAVSGSISMPFGSPWERFTPVEDVRSIVDAYLAVGVEEISLSDASGMAVPTSVYSLFSNMAQAYPNVTWWFHS
;
A
#
# COMPACT_ATOMS: atom_id res chain seq x y z
N ALA A 1 -9.99 -26.02 2.57
CA ALA A 1 -9.40 -25.01 1.69
C ALA A 1 -9.09 -23.77 2.55
N GLU A 2 -7.88 -23.26 2.48
CA GLU A 2 -7.52 -22.00 3.14
C GLU A 2 -8.34 -20.87 2.51
N LYS A 3 -8.86 -20.00 3.36
CA LYS A 3 -9.70 -18.88 2.93
C LYS A 3 -8.81 -17.70 2.56
N ILE A 4 -8.91 -17.25 1.31
CA ILE A 4 -8.20 -16.05 0.83
C ILE A 4 -9.09 -14.84 1.02
N THR A 5 -8.52 -13.73 1.51
CA THR A 5 -9.19 -12.42 1.57
C THR A 5 -8.82 -11.60 0.34
N LEU A 6 -9.83 -11.07 -0.35
CA LEU A 6 -9.62 -10.20 -1.52
C LEU A 6 -9.66 -8.73 -1.10
N CYS A 7 -8.72 -7.95 -1.62
CA CYS A 7 -8.69 -6.49 -1.48
C CYS A 7 -8.93 -5.86 -2.85
N GLU A 8 -9.94 -5.01 -2.95
CA GLU A 8 -10.23 -4.24 -4.15
C GLU A 8 -9.30 -3.00 -4.20
N VAL A 9 -8.60 -2.79 -5.31
CA VAL A 9 -7.61 -1.71 -5.47
C VAL A 9 -7.85 -0.82 -6.70
N GLY A 10 -8.90 -1.05 -7.46
CA GLY A 10 -9.21 -0.29 -8.67
C GLY A 10 -9.38 1.19 -8.43
N LEU A 11 -9.99 1.59 -7.31
CA LEU A 11 -10.17 2.99 -6.92
C LEU A 11 -8.85 3.72 -6.61
N ARG A 12 -7.83 2.99 -6.17
CA ARG A 12 -6.49 3.54 -5.93
C ARG A 12 -5.56 3.24 -7.10
N ASP A 13 -5.17 1.99 -7.29
CA ASP A 13 -4.15 1.59 -8.26
C ASP A 13 -4.65 1.71 -9.70
N GLY A 14 -5.86 1.24 -9.95
CA GLY A 14 -6.48 1.36 -11.28
C GLY A 14 -6.61 2.81 -11.70
N LEU A 15 -7.29 3.65 -10.93
CA LEU A 15 -7.50 5.05 -11.27
C LEU A 15 -6.22 5.89 -11.28
N GLN A 16 -5.22 5.54 -10.48
CA GLN A 16 -3.94 6.24 -10.45
C GLN A 16 -3.22 6.21 -11.80
N ASN A 17 -3.42 5.15 -12.59
CA ASN A 17 -2.78 4.94 -13.88
C ASN A 17 -3.61 5.48 -15.05
N GLU A 18 -4.83 5.93 -14.80
CA GLU A 18 -5.70 6.48 -15.84
C GLU A 18 -5.36 7.94 -16.15
N LYS A 19 -5.54 8.33 -17.43
CA LYS A 19 -5.38 9.73 -17.86
C LYS A 19 -6.57 10.59 -17.49
N ALA A 20 -7.76 9.98 -17.42
CA ALA A 20 -9.00 10.67 -17.08
C ALA A 20 -9.05 10.95 -15.57
N LEU A 21 -9.46 12.16 -15.22
CA LEU A 21 -9.78 12.53 -13.85
C LEU A 21 -11.27 12.30 -13.63
N LEU A 22 -11.61 11.33 -12.79
CA LEU A 22 -12.99 11.11 -12.40
C LEU A 22 -13.42 12.11 -11.34
N SER A 23 -14.71 12.48 -11.36
CA SER A 23 -15.30 13.29 -10.32
C SER A 23 -15.38 12.51 -9.00
N VAL A 24 -15.50 13.22 -7.88
CA VAL A 24 -15.74 12.61 -6.56
C VAL A 24 -17.00 11.75 -6.57
N GLU A 25 -18.06 12.19 -7.27
CA GLU A 25 -19.32 11.45 -7.40
C GLU A 25 -19.14 10.12 -8.12
N ASP A 26 -18.38 10.11 -9.22
CA ASP A 26 -18.10 8.88 -9.97
C ASP A 26 -17.29 7.91 -9.10
N LYS A 27 -16.26 8.39 -8.39
CA LYS A 27 -15.45 7.57 -7.47
C LYS A 27 -16.29 7.01 -6.32
N LEU A 28 -17.18 7.80 -5.73
CA LEU A 28 -18.10 7.32 -4.70
C LEU A 28 -19.09 6.29 -5.24
N SER A 29 -19.55 6.45 -6.47
CA SER A 29 -20.40 5.45 -7.13
C SER A 29 -19.66 4.13 -7.32
N LEU A 30 -18.42 4.17 -7.80
CA LEU A 30 -17.55 2.99 -7.92
C LEU A 30 -17.27 2.34 -6.55
N ALA A 31 -16.97 3.14 -5.53
CA ALA A 31 -16.74 2.65 -4.18
C ALA A 31 -17.96 1.89 -3.64
N ARG A 32 -19.16 2.45 -3.79
CA ARG A 32 -20.41 1.80 -3.37
C ARG A 32 -20.69 0.52 -4.14
N ALA A 33 -20.38 0.49 -5.46
CA ALA A 33 -20.51 -0.71 -6.25
C ALA A 33 -19.55 -1.82 -5.80
N ALA A 34 -18.30 -1.49 -5.49
CA ALA A 34 -17.32 -2.42 -4.95
C ALA A 34 -17.75 -2.97 -3.58
N ILE A 35 -18.26 -2.11 -2.70
CA ILE A 35 -18.82 -2.51 -1.39
C ILE A 35 -19.99 -3.47 -1.59
N ALA A 36 -20.92 -3.14 -2.48
CA ALA A 36 -22.08 -3.98 -2.79
C ALA A 36 -21.69 -5.33 -3.40
N SER A 37 -20.52 -5.42 -4.03
CA SER A 37 -19.96 -6.67 -4.56
C SER A 37 -19.37 -7.57 -3.48
N GLY A 38 -19.30 -7.13 -2.22
CA GLY A 38 -18.92 -7.93 -1.07
C GLY A 38 -17.41 -8.01 -0.81
N PHE A 39 -16.60 -7.08 -1.32
CA PHE A 39 -15.19 -6.99 -0.97
C PHE A 39 -15.02 -6.61 0.51
N PRO A 40 -14.30 -7.43 1.31
CA PRO A 40 -14.10 -7.13 2.74
C PRO A 40 -13.03 -6.06 2.99
N VAL A 41 -12.16 -5.79 2.00
CA VAL A 41 -11.06 -4.82 2.08
C VAL A 41 -11.01 -4.02 0.78
N MET A 42 -10.77 -2.72 0.89
CA MET A 42 -10.67 -1.84 -0.28
C MET A 42 -9.65 -0.72 -0.07
N GLU A 43 -8.80 -0.45 -1.07
CA GLU A 43 -7.97 0.75 -1.11
C GLU A 43 -8.76 1.89 -1.76
N LEU A 44 -9.22 2.84 -0.94
CA LEU A 44 -10.08 3.94 -1.41
C LEU A 44 -9.33 5.05 -2.12
N GLY A 45 -8.02 5.19 -1.88
CA GLY A 45 -7.21 6.22 -2.50
C GLY A 45 -5.80 6.29 -1.93
N SER A 46 -5.15 7.44 -2.09
CA SER A 46 -3.78 7.67 -1.64
C SER A 46 -3.59 9.10 -1.13
N PHE A 47 -2.87 9.25 -0.02
CA PHE A 47 -2.49 10.55 0.53
C PHE A 47 -1.10 11.00 0.07
N VAL A 48 -0.74 10.68 -1.18
CA VAL A 48 0.47 11.21 -1.84
C VAL A 48 0.26 12.65 -2.29
N SER A 49 1.30 13.28 -2.82
CA SER A 49 1.21 14.65 -3.32
C SER A 49 0.18 14.78 -4.46
N PRO A 50 -0.84 15.63 -4.35
CA PRO A 50 -1.79 15.87 -5.45
C PRO A 50 -1.16 16.39 -6.73
N LYS A 51 0.02 17.02 -6.64
CA LYS A 51 0.78 17.47 -7.82
C LYS A 51 1.42 16.30 -8.56
N ALA A 52 1.83 15.27 -7.83
CA ALA A 52 2.43 14.06 -8.42
C ALA A 52 1.36 13.10 -8.96
N VAL A 53 0.24 12.98 -8.26
CA VAL A 53 -0.88 12.08 -8.61
C VAL A 53 -2.20 12.84 -8.51
N PRO A 54 -2.57 13.64 -9.53
CA PRO A 54 -3.82 14.41 -9.51
C PRO A 54 -5.08 13.55 -9.33
N GLN A 55 -5.05 12.30 -9.81
CA GLN A 55 -6.15 11.33 -9.68
C GLN A 55 -6.51 11.04 -8.21
N MET A 56 -5.57 11.23 -7.28
CA MET A 56 -5.75 10.96 -5.85
C MET A 56 -5.92 12.24 -5.01
N ALA A 57 -6.09 13.39 -5.66
CA ALA A 57 -6.14 14.70 -4.97
C ALA A 57 -7.33 14.82 -4.00
N ASP A 58 -8.42 14.12 -4.28
CA ASP A 58 -9.71 14.15 -3.58
C ASP A 58 -9.91 13.02 -2.57
N THR A 59 -8.87 12.24 -2.28
CA THR A 59 -8.94 11.11 -1.33
C THR A 59 -9.51 11.54 0.04
N ASP A 60 -9.13 12.71 0.54
CA ASP A 60 -9.65 13.26 1.80
C ASP A 60 -11.18 13.44 1.77
N GLU A 61 -11.73 13.90 0.63
CA GLU A 61 -13.17 14.09 0.46
C GLU A 61 -13.89 12.75 0.34
N LEU A 62 -13.32 11.78 -0.37
CA LEU A 62 -13.89 10.44 -0.47
C LEU A 62 -14.08 9.81 0.93
N TYR A 63 -13.06 9.90 1.80
CA TYR A 63 -13.16 9.40 3.16
C TYR A 63 -14.23 10.11 3.98
N ARG A 64 -14.29 11.46 3.94
CA ARG A 64 -15.33 12.21 4.67
C ARG A 64 -16.74 11.89 4.22
N ARG A 65 -16.94 11.67 2.92
CA ARG A 65 -18.27 11.43 2.33
C ARG A 65 -18.72 9.98 2.41
N LEU A 66 -17.79 9.03 2.29
CA LEU A 66 -18.14 7.62 2.40
C LEU A 66 -18.33 7.21 3.87
N GLY A 67 -17.49 7.75 4.76
CA GLY A 67 -17.48 7.40 6.17
C GLY A 67 -17.04 5.96 6.43
N ASP A 68 -17.33 5.49 7.65
CA ASP A 68 -17.10 4.09 8.00
C ASP A 68 -18.16 3.20 7.34
N VAL A 69 -17.71 2.09 6.76
CA VAL A 69 -18.59 1.10 6.14
C VAL A 69 -18.53 -0.19 6.97
N PRO A 70 -19.64 -0.57 7.64
CA PRO A 70 -19.66 -1.80 8.44
C PRO A 70 -19.26 -3.03 7.62
N GLY A 71 -18.30 -3.79 8.14
CA GLY A 71 -17.82 -5.03 7.51
C GLY A 71 -16.83 -4.83 6.37
N VAL A 72 -16.43 -3.58 6.05
CA VAL A 72 -15.41 -3.29 5.03
C VAL A 72 -14.26 -2.51 5.65
N GLU A 73 -13.04 -3.00 5.49
CA GLU A 73 -11.83 -2.27 5.86
C GLU A 73 -11.43 -1.33 4.72
N LEU A 74 -11.48 -0.03 4.97
CA LEU A 74 -11.00 0.99 4.03
C LEU A 74 -9.55 1.36 4.32
N ARG A 75 -8.69 1.28 3.30
CA ARG A 75 -7.25 1.62 3.38
C ARG A 75 -6.90 2.74 2.42
N ALA A 76 -5.83 3.47 2.72
CA ALA A 76 -5.21 4.39 1.78
C ALA A 76 -3.70 4.25 1.77
N LEU A 77 -3.09 4.47 0.61
CA LEU A 77 -1.63 4.49 0.47
C LEU A 77 -1.05 5.78 1.04
N ILE A 78 0.07 5.66 1.73
CA ILE A 78 0.90 6.79 2.18
C ILE A 78 2.37 6.56 1.81
N ALA A 79 3.13 7.64 1.71
CA ALA A 79 4.58 7.60 1.48
C ALA A 79 5.39 8.23 2.62
N ASN A 80 4.74 8.98 3.52
CA ASN A 80 5.41 9.74 4.58
C ASN A 80 4.43 10.19 5.67
N LYS A 81 4.97 10.84 6.72
CA LYS A 81 4.21 11.37 7.86
C LYS A 81 3.10 12.36 7.45
N ARG A 82 3.32 13.20 6.43
CA ARG A 82 2.29 14.13 5.96
C ARG A 82 1.06 13.39 5.42
N GLY A 83 1.25 12.21 4.80
CA GLY A 83 0.14 11.34 4.41
C GLY A 83 -0.65 10.85 5.62
N VAL A 84 0.01 10.53 6.73
CA VAL A 84 -0.65 10.16 8.00
C VAL A 84 -1.50 11.31 8.54
N GLU A 85 -0.96 12.53 8.55
CA GLU A 85 -1.67 13.73 9.03
C GLU A 85 -2.95 13.99 8.20
N ARG A 86 -2.88 13.84 6.88
CA ARG A 86 -4.05 13.94 6.00
C ARG A 86 -5.07 12.81 6.27
N ALA A 87 -4.60 11.59 6.44
CA ALA A 87 -5.44 10.43 6.77
C ALA A 87 -6.21 10.67 8.09
N ALA A 88 -5.52 11.14 9.12
CA ALA A 88 -6.12 11.49 10.41
C ALA A 88 -7.22 12.57 10.28
N ALA A 89 -6.96 13.61 9.48
CA ALA A 89 -7.87 14.75 9.31
C ALA A 89 -9.19 14.39 8.59
N CYS A 90 -9.26 13.24 7.89
CA CYS A 90 -10.46 12.82 7.16
C CYS A 90 -11.11 11.54 7.69
N GLY A 91 -10.62 11.00 8.80
CA GLY A 91 -11.20 9.80 9.44
C GLY A 91 -10.74 8.46 8.85
N CYS A 92 -9.65 8.44 8.07
CA CYS A 92 -9.06 7.19 7.62
C CYS A 92 -8.50 6.41 8.82
N ARG A 93 -8.85 5.12 8.94
CA ARG A 93 -8.46 4.28 10.09
C ARG A 93 -7.33 3.31 9.80
N LYS A 94 -6.98 3.11 8.53
CA LYS A 94 -5.86 2.24 8.14
C LYS A 94 -5.10 2.82 6.96
N VAL A 95 -3.79 2.85 7.06
CA VAL A 95 -2.90 3.29 5.98
C VAL A 95 -1.93 2.19 5.60
N LYS A 96 -1.51 2.22 4.34
CA LYS A 96 -0.49 1.35 3.78
C LYS A 96 0.75 2.18 3.46
N LEU A 97 1.82 1.99 4.24
CA LEU A 97 3.11 2.65 4.07
C LEU A 97 3.92 1.90 3.02
N ASN A 98 4.34 2.59 1.95
CA ASN A 98 5.02 1.98 0.81
C ASN A 98 6.50 2.32 0.73
N VAL A 99 7.29 1.34 0.32
CA VAL A 99 8.69 1.48 -0.10
C VAL A 99 8.96 0.52 -1.25
N SER A 100 9.94 0.82 -2.10
CA SER A 100 10.37 -0.10 -3.14
C SER A 100 11.65 -0.84 -2.74
N ALA A 101 11.72 -2.13 -3.05
CA ALA A 101 12.95 -2.90 -2.98
C ALA A 101 13.94 -2.55 -4.12
N SER A 102 13.44 -1.94 -5.20
CA SER A 102 14.26 -1.41 -6.28
C SER A 102 14.74 0.00 -5.97
N ARG A 103 16.05 0.21 -5.95
CA ARG A 103 16.64 1.54 -5.72
C ARG A 103 16.24 2.54 -6.79
N GLY A 104 16.31 2.12 -8.07
CA GLY A 104 15.92 2.97 -9.19
C GLY A 104 14.46 3.37 -9.14
N HIS A 105 13.55 2.41 -8.86
CA HIS A 105 12.14 2.72 -8.71
C HIS A 105 11.86 3.61 -7.50
N ASN A 106 12.49 3.38 -6.36
CA ASN A 106 12.26 4.18 -5.16
C ASN A 106 12.72 5.64 -5.37
N LEU A 107 13.86 5.84 -6.03
CA LEU A 107 14.35 7.17 -6.42
C LEU A 107 13.37 7.86 -7.39
N ALA A 108 12.90 7.15 -8.42
CA ALA A 108 11.97 7.71 -9.40
C ALA A 108 10.60 8.07 -8.79
N ASN A 109 10.11 7.27 -7.83
CA ASN A 109 8.78 7.40 -7.26
C ASN A 109 8.74 8.31 -6.02
N LEU A 110 9.73 8.24 -5.15
CA LEU A 110 9.76 8.94 -3.86
C LEU A 110 10.89 9.97 -3.73
N ASN A 111 11.77 10.05 -4.71
CA ASN A 111 13.01 10.86 -4.67
C ASN A 111 13.87 10.57 -3.42
N LYS A 112 13.91 9.29 -3.03
CA LYS A 112 14.65 8.76 -1.88
C LYS A 112 15.20 7.39 -2.22
N THR A 113 16.28 7.01 -1.57
CA THR A 113 16.72 5.61 -1.60
C THR A 113 15.80 4.74 -0.72
N PRO A 114 15.80 3.40 -0.88
CA PRO A 114 15.08 2.52 0.03
C PRO A 114 15.46 2.74 1.51
N GLU A 115 16.76 2.92 1.78
CA GLU A 115 17.28 3.15 3.14
C GLU A 115 16.77 4.46 3.74
N GLU A 116 16.74 5.54 2.95
CA GLU A 116 16.17 6.83 3.37
C GLU A 116 14.66 6.75 3.61
N SER A 117 13.95 5.92 2.84
CA SER A 117 12.52 5.69 3.04
C SER A 117 12.27 4.90 4.32
N VAL A 118 13.03 3.83 4.56
CA VAL A 118 12.97 3.01 5.77
C VAL A 118 13.30 3.82 7.03
N ALA A 119 14.28 4.72 6.96
CA ALA A 119 14.62 5.60 8.09
C ALA A 119 13.44 6.47 8.55
N GLY A 120 12.46 6.75 7.68
CA GLY A 120 11.24 7.49 8.02
C GLY A 120 10.11 6.66 8.61
N PHE A 121 10.24 5.33 8.70
CA PHE A 121 9.15 4.44 9.14
C PHE A 121 8.72 4.71 10.58
N ALA A 122 9.67 4.87 11.49
CA ALA A 122 9.39 5.10 12.90
C ALA A 122 8.52 6.34 13.13
N ASP A 123 8.82 7.44 12.45
CA ASP A 123 8.06 8.68 12.55
C ASP A 123 6.65 8.54 11.96
N CYS A 124 6.51 7.85 10.82
CA CYS A 124 5.21 7.57 10.21
C CYS A 124 4.35 6.70 11.10
N VAL A 125 4.89 5.58 11.60
CA VAL A 125 4.16 4.62 12.43
C VAL A 125 3.80 5.24 13.78
N LYS A 126 4.70 6.02 14.38
CA LYS A 126 4.40 6.76 15.61
C LYS A 126 3.25 7.74 15.38
N ALA A 127 3.30 8.55 14.33
CA ALA A 127 2.25 9.51 14.04
C ALA A 127 0.89 8.83 13.78
N ALA A 128 0.88 7.69 13.07
CA ALA A 128 -0.33 6.91 12.83
C ALA A 128 -0.90 6.35 14.15
N ARG A 129 -0.05 5.78 14.99
CA ARG A 129 -0.44 5.24 16.31
C ARG A 129 -1.01 6.33 17.22
N ASP A 130 -0.37 7.50 17.27
CA ASP A 130 -0.83 8.64 18.06
C ASP A 130 -2.22 9.14 17.57
N ALA A 131 -2.53 8.96 16.28
CA ALA A 131 -3.81 9.27 15.67
C ALA A 131 -4.84 8.12 15.70
N GLY A 132 -4.51 6.96 16.28
CA GLY A 132 -5.38 5.79 16.29
C GLY A 132 -5.55 5.11 14.92
N ILE A 133 -4.59 5.28 14.01
CA ILE A 133 -4.59 4.73 12.66
C ILE A 133 -3.72 3.47 12.62
N ALA A 134 -4.26 2.35 12.12
CA ALA A 134 -3.50 1.14 11.87
C ALA A 134 -2.59 1.31 10.64
N VAL A 135 -1.41 0.65 10.67
CA VAL A 135 -0.44 0.70 9.57
C VAL A 135 -0.16 -0.70 9.07
N SER A 136 -0.25 -0.89 7.75
CA SER A 136 0.34 -2.02 7.03
C SER A 136 1.51 -1.56 6.17
N GLY A 137 2.43 -2.48 5.87
CA GLY A 137 3.56 -2.25 4.97
C GLY A 137 3.25 -2.65 3.53
N SER A 138 3.99 -2.07 2.60
CA SER A 138 3.97 -2.49 1.19
C SER A 138 5.38 -2.39 0.61
N ILE A 139 5.82 -3.46 -0.03
CA ILE A 139 7.11 -3.54 -0.72
C ILE A 139 6.84 -3.69 -2.21
N SER A 140 7.15 -2.64 -2.97
CA SER A 140 7.08 -2.67 -4.43
C SER A 140 8.34 -3.28 -5.03
N MET A 141 8.24 -3.88 -6.22
CA MET A 141 9.34 -4.45 -6.99
C MET A 141 10.11 -5.61 -6.30
N PRO A 142 9.49 -6.48 -5.49
CA PRO A 142 10.21 -7.57 -4.83
C PRO A 142 10.57 -8.70 -5.81
N PHE A 143 10.00 -8.72 -7.01
CA PHE A 143 10.22 -9.73 -8.06
C PHE A 143 11.15 -9.25 -9.18
N GLY A 144 11.67 -8.04 -9.07
CA GLY A 144 12.48 -7.38 -10.08
C GLY A 144 11.86 -6.07 -10.55
N SER A 145 12.68 -5.28 -11.26
CA SER A 145 12.26 -3.98 -11.79
C SER A 145 12.91 -3.72 -13.16
N PRO A 146 12.40 -2.75 -13.92
CA PRO A 146 13.07 -2.31 -15.16
C PRO A 146 14.48 -1.76 -14.93
N TRP A 147 14.79 -1.32 -13.70
CA TRP A 147 16.12 -0.78 -13.35
C TRP A 147 17.12 -1.88 -12.98
N GLU A 148 16.76 -2.80 -12.07
CA GLU A 148 17.66 -3.82 -11.55
C GLU A 148 17.36 -5.23 -12.06
N ARG A 149 16.33 -5.46 -12.86
CA ARG A 149 15.86 -6.75 -13.41
C ARG A 149 15.64 -7.87 -12.37
N PHE A 150 16.43 -7.89 -11.33
CA PHE A 150 16.37 -8.87 -10.24
C PHE A 150 16.46 -8.16 -8.89
N THR A 151 15.62 -8.55 -7.95
CA THR A 151 15.65 -8.07 -6.56
C THR A 151 16.17 -9.20 -5.66
N PRO A 152 17.30 -9.03 -4.98
CA PRO A 152 17.76 -10.01 -4.00
C PRO A 152 16.74 -10.20 -2.87
N VAL A 153 16.59 -11.45 -2.41
CA VAL A 153 15.68 -11.77 -1.31
C VAL A 153 16.09 -11.05 -0.01
N GLU A 154 17.40 -10.85 0.18
CA GLU A 154 17.97 -10.14 1.31
C GLU A 154 17.54 -8.67 1.37
N ASP A 155 17.39 -8.01 0.23
CA ASP A 155 16.89 -6.63 0.16
C ASP A 155 15.42 -6.57 0.61
N VAL A 156 14.60 -7.54 0.17
CA VAL A 156 13.21 -7.67 0.64
C VAL A 156 13.16 -7.94 2.14
N ARG A 157 14.00 -8.87 2.65
CA ARG A 157 14.08 -9.17 4.08
C ARG A 157 14.49 -7.98 4.91
N SER A 158 15.48 -7.20 4.47
CA SER A 158 15.93 -5.98 5.15
C SER A 158 14.78 -4.98 5.35
N ILE A 159 13.90 -4.85 4.35
CA ILE A 159 12.73 -3.98 4.45
C ILE A 159 11.66 -4.59 5.38
N VAL A 160 11.45 -5.91 5.33
CA VAL A 160 10.54 -6.60 6.26
C VAL A 160 11.01 -6.41 7.70
N ASP A 161 12.29 -6.61 7.97
CA ASP A 161 12.88 -6.41 9.31
C ASP A 161 12.67 -4.97 9.80
N ALA A 162 12.78 -3.98 8.92
CA ALA A 162 12.54 -2.59 9.25
C ALA A 162 11.06 -2.31 9.58
N TYR A 163 10.11 -2.93 8.88
CA TYR A 163 8.69 -2.86 9.24
C TYR A 163 8.42 -3.50 10.60
N LEU A 164 8.97 -4.69 10.86
CA LEU A 164 8.80 -5.38 12.13
C LEU A 164 9.41 -4.60 13.29
N ALA A 165 10.56 -3.96 13.10
CA ALA A 165 11.22 -3.14 14.11
C ALA A 165 10.35 -1.96 14.59
N VAL A 166 9.39 -1.50 13.79
CA VAL A 166 8.43 -0.45 14.15
C VAL A 166 7.03 -0.99 14.49
N GLY A 167 6.87 -2.33 14.55
CA GLY A 167 5.62 -3.00 14.93
C GLY A 167 4.58 -3.07 13.81
N VAL A 168 5.01 -3.14 12.56
CA VAL A 168 4.15 -3.39 11.39
C VAL A 168 4.28 -4.85 10.99
N GLU A 169 3.23 -5.64 11.21
CA GLU A 169 3.19 -7.10 11.04
C GLU A 169 2.26 -7.55 9.89
N GLU A 170 1.74 -6.63 9.11
CA GLU A 170 0.95 -6.89 7.92
C GLU A 170 1.66 -6.25 6.73
N ILE A 171 2.10 -7.07 5.76
CA ILE A 171 2.98 -6.62 4.67
C ILE A 171 2.48 -7.17 3.33
N SER A 172 2.42 -6.28 2.34
CA SER A 172 2.12 -6.61 0.95
C SER A 172 3.40 -6.67 0.11
N LEU A 173 3.52 -7.70 -0.72
CA LEU A 173 4.52 -7.78 -1.79
C LEU A 173 3.84 -7.49 -3.12
N SER A 174 4.26 -6.41 -3.81
CA SER A 174 3.59 -5.89 -5.00
C SER A 174 4.43 -6.09 -6.26
N ASP A 175 3.90 -6.83 -7.24
CA ASP A 175 4.49 -6.97 -8.56
C ASP A 175 4.13 -5.78 -9.47
N ALA A 176 4.58 -4.59 -9.09
CA ALA A 176 4.30 -3.37 -9.85
C ALA A 176 4.99 -3.32 -11.22
N SER A 177 5.88 -4.26 -11.52
CA SER A 177 6.58 -4.37 -12.81
C SER A 177 5.97 -5.38 -13.78
N GLY A 178 5.09 -6.27 -13.29
CA GLY A 178 4.57 -7.41 -14.05
C GLY A 178 5.65 -8.45 -14.39
N MET A 179 6.75 -8.49 -13.64
CA MET A 179 7.86 -9.43 -13.88
C MET A 179 7.72 -10.75 -13.10
N ALA A 180 6.77 -10.83 -12.18
CA ALA A 180 6.52 -12.04 -11.41
C ALA A 180 5.93 -13.14 -12.29
N VAL A 181 6.38 -14.36 -12.04
CA VAL A 181 5.78 -15.59 -12.58
C VAL A 181 5.35 -16.47 -11.41
N PRO A 182 4.39 -17.41 -11.59
CA PRO A 182 3.88 -18.21 -10.47
C PRO A 182 4.97 -18.87 -9.62
N THR A 183 6.04 -19.35 -10.24
CA THR A 183 7.17 -19.97 -9.53
C THR A 183 7.95 -18.98 -8.68
N SER A 184 8.19 -17.75 -9.16
CA SER A 184 8.88 -16.72 -8.38
C SER A 184 8.01 -16.22 -7.22
N VAL A 185 6.71 -16.06 -7.43
CA VAL A 185 5.75 -15.71 -6.37
C VAL A 185 5.76 -16.79 -5.29
N TYR A 186 5.58 -18.04 -5.67
CA TYR A 186 5.60 -19.15 -4.73
C TYR A 186 6.91 -19.22 -3.93
N SER A 187 8.05 -19.09 -4.60
CA SER A 187 9.37 -19.15 -3.97
C SER A 187 9.56 -18.02 -2.96
N LEU A 188 9.24 -16.78 -3.33
CA LEU A 188 9.41 -15.62 -2.44
C LEU A 188 8.46 -15.71 -1.24
N PHE A 189 7.17 -16.02 -1.46
CA PHE A 189 6.20 -16.12 -0.37
C PHE A 189 6.51 -17.30 0.57
N SER A 190 6.96 -18.44 0.05
CA SER A 190 7.39 -19.56 0.89
C SER A 190 8.58 -19.18 1.76
N ASN A 191 9.56 -18.47 1.20
CA ASN A 191 10.71 -17.96 1.92
C ASN A 191 10.31 -16.96 3.02
N MET A 192 9.44 -15.99 2.70
CA MET A 192 8.96 -15.00 3.64
C MET A 192 8.11 -15.62 4.75
N ALA A 193 7.19 -16.52 4.43
CA ALA A 193 6.34 -17.19 5.42
C ALA A 193 7.15 -18.06 6.38
N GLN A 194 8.20 -18.71 5.89
CA GLN A 194 9.09 -19.50 6.73
C GLN A 194 9.94 -18.62 7.67
N ALA A 195 10.48 -17.50 7.14
CA ALA A 195 11.32 -16.60 7.92
C ALA A 195 10.53 -15.75 8.92
N TYR A 196 9.29 -15.41 8.57
CA TYR A 196 8.43 -14.49 9.33
C TYR A 196 7.02 -15.08 9.56
N PRO A 197 6.88 -16.13 10.39
CA PRO A 197 5.62 -16.89 10.54
C PRO A 197 4.47 -16.09 11.16
N ASN A 198 4.77 -14.96 11.81
CA ASN A 198 3.77 -14.11 12.47
C ASN A 198 3.28 -12.95 11.58
N VAL A 199 3.84 -12.79 10.37
CA VAL A 199 3.46 -11.73 9.43
C VAL A 199 2.23 -12.14 8.63
N THR A 200 1.26 -11.24 8.54
CA THR A 200 0.14 -11.37 7.60
C THR A 200 0.58 -10.89 6.22
N TRP A 201 0.60 -11.80 5.26
CA TRP A 201 1.08 -11.51 3.91
C TRP A 201 -0.06 -11.19 2.94
N TRP A 202 0.18 -10.20 2.10
CA TRP A 202 -0.65 -9.87 0.95
C TRP A 202 0.17 -9.96 -0.33
N PHE A 203 -0.48 -10.42 -1.40
CA PHE A 203 0.07 -10.33 -2.76
C PHE A 203 -0.73 -9.31 -3.57
N HIS A 204 -0.02 -8.41 -4.23
CA HIS A 204 -0.59 -7.46 -5.17
C HIS A 204 0.02 -7.75 -6.54
N SER A 205 -0.81 -8.24 -7.48
CA SER A 205 -0.45 -8.58 -8.86
C SER A 205 -0.71 -7.42 -9.80
#